data_0ab2876a586024768ecd0650c15e2b45
#
_entry.id   0ab2876a586024768ecd0650c15e2b45
#
_cell.length_a   1.000
_cell.length_b   1.000
_cell.length_c   1.000
_cell.angle_alpha   90.00
_cell.angle_beta   90.00
_cell.angle_gamma   90.00
#
_symmetry.space_group_name_H-M   'P 1'
#
loop_
_entity.id
_entity.type
_entity.pdbx_description
1 polymer ?
#
loop_
_entity_poly.entity_id
_entity_poly.type
_entity_poly.pdbx_seq_one_letter_code
_entity_poly.pdbx_strand_id
1 'polypeptide(L)'
;MTPAKGNYDQVCELDTRFHEILYQASGSRIMEHMLLNFHHYVERVRRVSLATEGRAEKSNEEHRLILRAIEEKNPDRAEELAHQHVLNTVQNIDNYGLKNLLEASGSIE
;
A
#
# COMPACT_ATOMS: atom_id res chain seq x y z
N MET A 1 9.53 1.85 14.63
CA MET A 1 9.87 3.28 14.70
C MET A 1 9.09 4.07 13.66
N THR A 2 8.44 5.14 14.07
CA THR A 2 7.71 5.99 13.13
C THR A 2 8.71 6.86 12.38
N PRO A 3 8.66 6.92 11.05
CA PRO A 3 9.58 7.78 10.29
C PRO A 3 9.39 9.26 10.64
N ALA A 4 10.44 10.05 10.52
CA ALA A 4 10.36 11.49 10.64
C ALA A 4 9.40 12.03 9.57
N LYS A 5 8.80 13.20 9.82
CA LYS A 5 7.77 13.74 8.94
C LYS A 5 8.19 13.78 7.46
N GLY A 6 9.41 14.27 7.19
CA GLY A 6 9.93 14.33 5.82
C GLY A 6 10.12 12.95 5.22
N ASN A 7 10.62 12.01 6.02
CA ASN A 7 10.80 10.63 5.58
C ASN A 7 9.45 9.94 5.37
N TYR A 8 8.47 10.25 6.21
CA TYR A 8 7.12 9.71 6.07
C TYR A 8 6.50 10.13 4.73
N ASP A 9 6.58 11.40 4.38
CA ASP A 9 6.05 11.88 3.10
C ASP A 9 6.74 11.19 1.93
N GLN A 10 8.06 11.02 2.00
CA GLN A 10 8.82 10.34 0.99
C GLN A 10 8.42 8.85 0.88
N VAL A 11 8.23 8.19 2.02
CA VAL A 11 7.77 6.78 2.04
C VAL A 11 6.42 6.65 1.37
N CYS A 12 5.48 7.53 1.69
CA CYS A 12 4.15 7.50 1.09
C CYS A 12 4.20 7.76 -0.42
N GLU A 13 5.05 8.67 -0.86
CA GLU A 13 5.22 8.98 -2.27
C GLU A 13 5.78 7.79 -3.03
N LEU A 14 6.79 7.14 -2.48
CA LEU A 14 7.38 5.95 -3.07
C LEU A 14 6.41 4.76 -3.08
N ASP A 15 5.63 4.63 -2.02
CA ASP A 15 4.59 3.59 -1.96
C ASP A 15 3.55 3.78 -3.06
N THR A 16 3.09 5.01 -3.25
CA THR A 16 2.14 5.35 -4.31
C THR A 16 2.75 5.05 -5.69
N ARG A 17 4.00 5.44 -5.90
CA ARG A 17 4.68 5.21 -7.17
C ARG A 17 4.84 3.73 -7.47
N PHE A 18 5.20 2.94 -6.46
CA PHE A 18 5.32 1.50 -6.59
C PHE A 18 4.01 0.88 -7.11
N HIS A 19 2.90 1.25 -6.49
CA HIS A 19 1.59 0.71 -6.87
C HIS A 19 1.18 1.17 -8.27
N GLU A 20 1.42 2.43 -8.62
CA GLU A 20 1.12 2.92 -9.96
C GLU A 20 1.86 2.14 -11.04
N ILE A 21 3.12 1.83 -10.80
CA ILE A 21 3.93 1.06 -11.74
C ILE A 21 3.38 -0.35 -11.90
N LEU A 22 2.95 -0.98 -10.80
CA LEU A 22 2.32 -2.30 -10.87
C LEU A 22 1.04 -2.27 -11.69
N TYR A 23 0.21 -1.25 -11.51
CA TYR A 23 -1.04 -1.11 -12.26
C TYR A 23 -0.77 -0.96 -13.75
N GLN A 24 0.21 -0.14 -14.12
CA GLN A 24 0.61 0.04 -15.52
C GLN A 24 1.16 -1.26 -16.11
N ALA A 25 1.96 -1.99 -15.34
CA ALA A 25 2.58 -3.22 -15.78
C ALA A 25 1.58 -4.38 -15.92
N SER A 26 0.38 -4.26 -15.34
CA SER A 26 -0.64 -5.30 -15.42
C SER A 26 -1.12 -5.54 -16.84
N GLY A 27 -0.97 -4.57 -17.72
CA GLY A 27 -1.43 -4.65 -19.10
C GLY A 27 -2.94 -4.54 -19.28
N SER A 28 -3.68 -4.35 -18.20
CA SER A 28 -5.13 -4.21 -18.25
C SER A 28 -5.54 -2.75 -18.17
N ARG A 29 -6.02 -2.20 -19.28
CA ARG A 29 -6.50 -0.81 -19.30
C ARG A 29 -7.71 -0.60 -18.40
N ILE A 30 -8.57 -1.60 -18.34
CA ILE A 30 -9.77 -1.54 -17.49
C ILE A 30 -9.37 -1.47 -16.03
N MET A 31 -8.47 -2.36 -15.60
CA MET A 31 -7.98 -2.40 -14.22
C MET A 31 -7.27 -1.09 -13.86
N GLU A 32 -6.38 -0.62 -14.73
CA GLU A 32 -5.66 0.63 -14.53
C GLU A 32 -6.63 1.80 -14.37
N HIS A 33 -7.62 1.88 -15.24
CA HIS A 33 -8.61 2.95 -15.21
C HIS A 33 -9.44 2.92 -13.91
N MET A 34 -9.88 1.75 -13.50
CA MET A 34 -10.63 1.58 -12.25
C MET A 34 -9.81 2.01 -11.05
N LEU A 35 -8.55 1.58 -10.99
CA LEU A 35 -7.66 1.91 -9.88
C LEU A 35 -7.36 3.41 -9.82
N LEU A 36 -7.21 4.06 -10.98
CA LEU A 36 -7.02 5.51 -11.04
C LEU A 36 -8.25 6.27 -10.53
N ASN A 37 -9.46 5.76 -10.79
CA ASN A 37 -10.68 6.37 -10.30
C ASN A 37 -10.79 6.32 -8.77
N PHE A 38 -10.24 5.29 -8.15
CA PHE A 38 -10.24 5.13 -6.70
C PHE A 38 -8.94 5.56 -6.05
N HIS A 39 -8.03 6.11 -6.83
CA HIS A 39 -6.69 6.48 -6.41
C HIS A 39 -6.65 7.28 -5.11
N HIS A 40 -7.45 8.33 -5.00
CA HIS A 40 -7.44 9.20 -3.83
C HIS A 40 -7.83 8.47 -2.55
N TYR A 41 -8.81 7.59 -2.63
CA TYR A 41 -9.27 6.84 -1.47
C TYR A 41 -8.22 5.83 -1.03
N VAL A 42 -7.67 5.10 -2.00
CA VAL A 42 -6.66 4.06 -1.71
C VAL A 42 -5.38 4.69 -1.16
N GLU A 43 -4.94 5.79 -1.77
CA GLU A 43 -3.76 6.51 -1.31
C GLU A 43 -3.93 6.99 0.12
N ARG A 44 -5.10 7.54 0.44
CA ARG A 44 -5.40 8.04 1.78
C ARG A 44 -5.31 6.93 2.82
N VAL A 45 -5.92 5.78 2.52
CA VAL A 45 -5.87 4.63 3.41
C VAL A 45 -4.44 4.15 3.61
N ARG A 46 -3.65 4.07 2.53
CA ARG A 46 -2.26 3.65 2.62
C ARG A 46 -1.41 4.62 3.45
N ARG A 47 -1.62 5.94 3.27
CA ARG A 47 -0.89 6.95 4.04
C ARG A 47 -1.12 6.79 5.54
N VAL A 48 -2.38 6.59 5.93
CA VAL A 48 -2.72 6.41 7.35
C VAL A 48 -2.13 5.10 7.88
N SER A 49 -2.22 4.03 7.10
CA SER A 49 -1.65 2.74 7.49
C SER A 49 -0.13 2.85 7.70
N LEU A 50 0.57 3.53 6.79
CA LEU A 50 2.02 3.68 6.86
C LEU A 50 2.48 4.55 8.03
N ALA A 51 1.59 5.37 8.60
CA ALA A 51 1.89 6.15 9.78
C ALA A 51 1.94 5.29 11.04
N THR A 52 1.38 4.09 11.01
CA THR A 52 1.42 3.16 12.13
C THR A 52 2.84 2.65 12.34
N GLU A 53 3.28 2.64 13.59
CA GLU A 53 4.64 2.22 13.94
C GLU A 53 4.97 0.82 13.39
N GLY A 54 6.08 0.72 12.68
CA GLY A 54 6.57 -0.55 12.12
C GLY A 54 5.91 -0.98 10.83
N ARG A 55 4.82 -0.35 10.40
CA ARG A 55 4.12 -0.78 9.19
C ARG A 55 4.89 -0.46 7.91
N ALA A 56 5.58 0.69 7.87
CA ALA A 56 6.34 1.08 6.68
C ALA A 56 7.44 0.06 6.36
N GLU A 57 8.15 -0.41 7.38
CA GLU A 57 9.21 -1.41 7.22
C GLU A 57 8.64 -2.75 6.74
N LYS A 58 7.54 -3.19 7.33
CA LYS A 58 6.88 -4.45 6.94
C LYS A 58 6.32 -4.37 5.53
N SER A 59 5.68 -3.27 5.19
CA SER A 59 5.15 -3.05 3.85
C SER A 59 6.26 -3.09 2.81
N ASN A 60 7.38 -2.45 3.09
CA ASN A 60 8.52 -2.45 2.21
C ASN A 60 9.08 -3.86 1.98
N GLU A 61 9.15 -4.66 3.04
CA GLU A 61 9.58 -6.05 2.92
C GLU A 61 8.60 -6.87 2.08
N GLU A 62 7.30 -6.67 2.28
CA GLU A 62 6.27 -7.34 1.50
C GLU A 62 6.41 -6.98 0.01
N HIS A 63 6.67 -5.71 -0.30
CA HIS A 63 6.91 -5.27 -1.68
C HIS A 63 8.12 -5.96 -2.29
N ARG A 64 9.21 -6.12 -1.53
CA ARG A 64 10.42 -6.79 -2.01
C ARG A 64 10.15 -8.24 -2.38
N LEU A 65 9.35 -8.93 -1.57
CA LEU A 65 9.00 -10.32 -1.84
C LEU A 65 8.16 -10.44 -3.11
N ILE A 66 7.23 -9.51 -3.32
CA ILE A 66 6.43 -9.48 -4.55
C ILE A 66 7.34 -9.27 -5.76
N LEU A 67 8.25 -8.31 -5.69
CA LEU A 67 9.19 -8.05 -6.78
C LEU A 67 10.07 -9.24 -7.08
N ARG A 68 10.54 -9.92 -6.05
CA ARG A 68 11.34 -11.13 -6.21
C ARG A 68 10.58 -12.21 -6.97
N ALA A 69 9.31 -12.42 -6.61
CA ALA A 69 8.48 -13.41 -7.29
C ALA A 69 8.29 -13.05 -8.77
N ILE A 70 8.12 -11.75 -9.05
CA ILE A 70 8.01 -11.27 -10.44
C ILE A 70 9.31 -11.51 -11.19
N GLU A 71 10.46 -11.19 -10.60
CA GLU A 71 11.77 -11.43 -11.20
C GLU A 71 12.00 -12.91 -11.50
N GLU A 72 11.54 -13.78 -10.62
CA GLU A 72 11.63 -15.23 -10.78
C GLU A 72 10.59 -15.78 -11.76
N LYS A 73 9.76 -14.92 -12.33
CA LYS A 73 8.68 -15.29 -13.25
C LYS A 73 7.73 -16.31 -12.64
N ASN A 74 7.40 -16.10 -11.36
CA ASN A 74 6.50 -16.97 -10.61
C ASN A 74 5.20 -16.21 -10.32
N PRO A 75 4.24 -16.21 -11.26
CA PRO A 75 3.00 -15.44 -11.10
C PRO A 75 2.14 -15.91 -9.93
N ASP A 76 2.09 -17.22 -9.69
CA ASP A 76 1.30 -17.76 -8.59
C ASP A 76 1.82 -17.25 -7.24
N ARG A 77 3.14 -17.24 -7.09
CA ARG A 77 3.75 -16.74 -5.87
C ARG A 77 3.56 -15.24 -5.72
N ALA A 78 3.68 -14.49 -6.82
CA ALA A 78 3.47 -13.05 -6.82
C ALA A 78 2.04 -12.70 -6.40
N GLU A 79 1.05 -13.44 -6.92
CA GLU A 79 -0.35 -13.26 -6.57
C GLU A 79 -0.59 -13.54 -5.09
N GLU A 80 -0.06 -14.65 -4.59
CA GLU A 80 -0.19 -15.03 -3.18
C GLU A 80 0.39 -13.97 -2.26
N LEU A 81 1.58 -13.47 -2.60
CA LEU A 81 2.24 -12.44 -1.80
C LEU A 81 1.50 -11.10 -1.85
N ALA A 82 0.97 -10.73 -3.01
CA ALA A 82 0.19 -9.51 -3.15
C ALA A 82 -1.11 -9.60 -2.34
N HIS A 83 -1.77 -10.75 -2.39
CA HIS A 83 -2.97 -11.00 -1.60
C HIS A 83 -2.67 -10.86 -0.11
N GLN A 84 -1.59 -11.48 0.35
CA GLN A 84 -1.18 -11.40 1.75
C GLN A 84 -0.83 -9.98 2.16
N HIS A 85 -0.20 -9.23 1.27
CA HIS A 85 0.12 -7.81 1.51
C HIS A 85 -1.15 -6.99 1.78
N VAL A 86 -2.18 -7.19 0.96
CA VAL A 86 -3.46 -6.49 1.14
C VAL A 86 -4.11 -6.90 2.47
N LEU A 87 -4.12 -8.19 2.77
CA LEU A 87 -4.68 -8.68 4.04
C LEU A 87 -3.93 -8.08 5.24
N ASN A 88 -2.61 -7.99 5.16
CA ASN A 88 -1.81 -7.41 6.24
C ASN A 88 -2.14 -5.92 6.43
N THR A 89 -2.38 -5.21 5.34
CA THR A 89 -2.78 -3.80 5.40
C THR A 89 -4.14 -3.64 6.06
N VAL A 90 -5.11 -4.47 5.67
CA VAL A 90 -6.45 -4.45 6.26
C VAL A 90 -6.38 -4.77 7.74
N GLN A 91 -5.61 -5.77 8.12
CA GLN A 91 -5.44 -6.14 9.52
C GLN A 91 -4.77 -5.04 10.33
N ASN A 92 -3.80 -4.35 9.75
CA ASN A 92 -3.16 -3.21 10.41
C ASN A 92 -4.17 -2.09 10.67
N ILE A 93 -5.07 -1.84 9.73
CA ILE A 93 -6.13 -0.85 9.89
C ILE A 93 -7.09 -1.27 11.01
N ASP A 94 -7.50 -2.54 11.05
CA ASP A 94 -8.36 -3.07 12.10
C ASP A 94 -7.71 -2.94 13.47
N ASN A 95 -6.42 -3.27 13.58
CA ASN A 95 -5.70 -3.20 14.84
C ASN A 95 -5.55 -1.77 15.36
N TYR A 96 -5.39 -0.82 14.43
CA TYR A 96 -5.29 0.60 14.78
C TYR A 96 -6.65 1.19 15.14
N GLY A 97 -7.71 0.66 14.56
CA GLY A 97 -9.07 1.13 14.78
C GLY A 97 -9.50 2.14 13.72
N LEU A 98 -10.59 1.85 13.05
CA LEU A 98 -11.09 2.70 11.97
C LEU A 98 -11.36 4.13 12.45
N LYS A 99 -11.88 4.27 13.66
CA LYS A 99 -12.15 5.58 14.25
C LYS A 99 -10.87 6.41 14.36
N ASN A 100 -9.79 5.79 14.85
CA ASN A 100 -8.51 6.46 14.98
C ASN A 100 -7.96 6.86 13.60
N LEU A 101 -8.17 6.01 12.60
CA LEU A 101 -7.76 6.33 11.23
C LEU A 101 -8.49 7.55 10.68
N LEU A 102 -9.79 7.61 10.90
CA LEU A 102 -10.60 8.73 10.45
C LEU A 102 -10.19 10.04 11.12
N GLU A 103 -9.90 9.98 12.40
CA GLU A 103 -9.44 11.15 13.16
C GLU A 103 -8.04 11.58 12.70
N ALA A 104 -7.14 10.61 12.50
CA ALA A 104 -5.77 10.89 12.08
C ALA A 104 -5.69 11.45 10.66
N SER A 105 -6.59 11.04 9.78
CA SER A 105 -6.61 11.51 8.39
C SER A 105 -7.35 12.83 8.22
N GLY A 106 -7.92 13.36 9.31
CA GLY A 106 -8.75 14.54 9.26
C GLY A 106 -10.17 14.18 8.84
N SER A 107 -10.97 15.20 8.58
CA SER A 107 -12.38 14.99 8.30
C SER A 107 -12.58 14.27 6.95
N ILE A 108 -13.51 13.33 6.95
CA ILE A 108 -13.98 12.65 5.74
C ILE A 108 -15.37 13.21 5.38
N GLU A 109 -15.55 14.43 5.62
CA GLU A 109 -16.79 15.10 5.28
C GLU A 109 -16.91 15.34 3.78
#